data_2036910b9f04b544522d19314009dd8c
#
_entry.id   2036910b9f04b544522d19314009dd8c
#
_cell.length_a   1.000
_cell.length_b   1.000
_cell.length_c   1.000
_cell.angle_alpha   90.00
_cell.angle_beta   90.00
_cell.angle_gamma   90.00
#
_symmetry.space_group_name_H-M   'P 1'
#
loop_
_entity.id
_entity.type
_entity.pdbx_description
1 polymer ?
#
loop_
_entity_poly.entity_id
_entity_poly.type
_entity_poly.pdbx_seq_one_letter_code
_entity_poly.pdbx_strand_id
1 'polypeptide(L)'
;MRAVRLPSSEAIRTAIVASLRHGDATINGTARACKISTRTLQRHLSRMGTSYRAMLAEVRLNMACQLLADSSKPLSDIAKFLGYSSASSFSRTFSRLMKVQPVVYRRQQLAGKHRQAPHRRRPCAIDS
;
A
#
# COMPACT_ATOMS: atom_id res chain seq x y z
N MET A 1 23.25 -25.02 -10.59
CA MET A 1 22.40 -24.27 -10.53
C MET A 1 22.20 -23.68 -9.30
N ARG A 2 21.89 -22.67 -9.16
CA ARG A 2 21.70 -22.10 -8.12
C ARG A 2 20.35 -21.89 -7.82
N ALA A 3 19.92 -21.88 -6.68
CA ALA A 3 18.57 -21.71 -6.32
C ALA A 3 18.23 -20.27 -6.43
N VAL A 4 17.03 -20.01 -6.83
CA VAL A 4 16.59 -18.67 -6.96
C VAL A 4 16.20 -18.23 -5.59
N ARG A 5 16.70 -17.09 -5.19
CA ARG A 5 16.35 -16.60 -3.93
C ARG A 5 15.05 -15.91 -4.04
N LEU A 6 14.03 -16.36 -3.39
CA LEU A 6 12.73 -15.73 -3.43
C LEU A 6 12.66 -14.57 -2.43
N PRO A 7 12.03 -13.47 -2.80
CA PRO A 7 11.97 -12.32 -1.91
C PRO A 7 11.02 -12.56 -0.76
N SER A 8 11.28 -11.91 0.36
CA SER A 8 10.40 -11.99 1.51
C SER A 8 9.20 -11.11 1.23
N SER A 9 8.14 -11.22 2.02
CA SER A 9 6.99 -10.38 1.81
C SER A 9 7.37 -8.92 2.01
N GLU A 10 8.29 -8.64 2.90
CA GLU A 10 8.75 -7.28 3.11
C GLU A 10 9.44 -6.76 1.85
N ALA A 11 10.27 -7.57 1.24
CA ALA A 11 10.97 -7.16 0.02
C ALA A 11 9.97 -6.91 -1.10
N ILE A 12 8.93 -7.72 -1.20
CA ILE A 12 7.92 -7.53 -2.21
C ILE A 12 7.14 -6.23 -1.96
N ARG A 13 6.80 -5.95 -0.71
CA ARG A 13 6.10 -4.73 -0.39
C ARG A 13 6.94 -3.51 -0.74
N THR A 14 8.23 -3.57 -0.45
CA THR A 14 9.14 -2.48 -0.78
C THR A 14 9.18 -2.28 -2.30
N ALA A 15 9.20 -3.37 -3.05
CA ALA A 15 9.20 -3.28 -4.50
C ALA A 15 7.91 -2.66 -5.02
N ILE A 16 6.79 -2.98 -4.40
CA ILE A 16 5.51 -2.42 -4.81
C ILE A 16 5.50 -0.92 -4.53
N VAL A 17 6.00 -0.51 -3.37
CA VAL A 17 6.04 0.91 -3.03
C VAL A 17 6.88 1.66 -4.08
N ALA A 18 8.02 1.11 -4.44
CA ALA A 18 8.87 1.74 -5.44
C ALA A 18 8.16 1.81 -6.79
N SER A 19 7.44 0.75 -7.14
CA SER A 19 6.71 0.74 -8.40
C SER A 19 5.62 1.79 -8.42
N LEU A 20 4.94 1.98 -7.30
CA LEU A 20 3.91 2.99 -7.23
C LEU A 20 4.50 4.37 -7.42
N ARG A 21 5.65 4.62 -6.84
CA ARG A 21 6.28 5.92 -6.98
C ARG A 21 6.71 6.22 -8.41
N HIS A 22 7.00 5.17 -9.16
CA HIS A 22 7.39 5.34 -10.55
C HIS A 22 6.22 5.20 -11.50
N GLY A 23 5.04 5.04 -10.98
CA GLY A 23 3.86 4.90 -11.81
C GLY A 23 3.73 3.56 -12.51
N ASP A 24 4.44 2.56 -12.02
CA ASP A 24 4.39 1.25 -12.67
C ASP A 24 4.04 0.17 -11.67
N ALA A 25 2.91 0.29 -11.04
CA ALA A 25 2.48 -0.68 -10.05
C ALA A 25 1.85 -1.88 -10.72
N THR A 26 2.66 -2.67 -11.39
CA THR A 26 2.15 -3.86 -12.05
C THR A 26 2.95 -5.06 -11.55
N ILE A 27 2.39 -6.22 -11.73
CA ILE A 27 3.06 -7.41 -11.28
C ILE A 27 4.35 -7.59 -12.09
N ASN A 28 4.35 -7.17 -13.35
CA ASN A 28 5.55 -7.27 -14.18
C ASN A 28 6.65 -6.36 -13.63
N GLY A 29 6.32 -5.14 -13.27
CA GLY A 29 7.29 -4.22 -12.72
C GLY A 29 7.84 -4.69 -11.40
N THR A 30 6.98 -5.24 -10.57
CA THR A 30 7.40 -5.74 -9.27
C THR A 30 8.29 -6.96 -9.41
N ALA A 31 7.93 -7.87 -10.31
CA ALA A 31 8.72 -9.07 -10.52
C ALA A 31 10.10 -8.71 -11.04
N ARG A 32 10.15 -7.72 -11.92
CA ARG A 32 11.42 -7.28 -12.47
C ARG A 32 12.29 -6.69 -11.37
N ALA A 33 11.69 -5.93 -10.47
CA ALA A 33 12.45 -5.35 -9.36
C ALA A 33 12.98 -6.42 -8.43
N CYS A 34 12.26 -7.53 -8.32
CA CYS A 34 12.69 -8.64 -7.48
C CYS A 34 13.59 -9.61 -8.23
N LYS A 35 13.82 -9.34 -9.51
CA LYS A 35 14.67 -10.18 -10.35
C LYS A 35 14.19 -11.61 -10.50
N ILE A 36 12.89 -11.76 -10.60
CA ILE A 36 12.29 -13.06 -10.84
C ILE A 36 11.21 -12.88 -11.89
N SER A 37 10.73 -13.96 -12.45
CA SER A 37 9.69 -13.86 -13.46
C SER A 37 8.35 -13.62 -12.80
N THR A 38 7.41 -13.11 -13.57
CA THR A 38 6.07 -12.88 -13.10
C THR A 38 5.45 -14.17 -12.58
N ARG A 39 5.67 -15.26 -13.32
CA ARG A 39 5.13 -16.52 -12.92
C ARG A 39 5.68 -16.98 -11.59
N THR A 40 6.98 -16.82 -11.37
CA THR A 40 7.61 -17.19 -10.12
C THR A 40 7.03 -16.36 -8.98
N LEU A 41 6.82 -15.05 -9.25
CA LEU A 41 6.25 -14.19 -8.23
C LEU A 41 4.84 -14.62 -7.87
N GLN A 42 4.04 -14.94 -8.87
CA GLN A 42 2.67 -15.38 -8.63
C GLN A 42 2.63 -16.65 -7.80
N ARG A 43 3.48 -17.61 -8.12
CA ARG A 43 3.49 -18.85 -7.39
C ARG A 43 3.95 -18.63 -5.97
N HIS A 44 4.95 -17.79 -5.79
CA HIS A 44 5.49 -17.49 -4.48
C HIS A 44 4.40 -16.85 -3.60
N LEU A 45 3.68 -15.87 -4.15
CA LEU A 45 2.63 -15.21 -3.41
C LEU A 45 1.49 -16.17 -3.06
N SER A 46 1.19 -17.04 -3.99
CA SER A 46 0.15 -18.03 -3.77
C SER A 46 0.51 -18.94 -2.61
N ARG A 47 1.78 -19.35 -2.52
CA ARG A 47 2.21 -20.19 -1.43
C ARG A 47 2.16 -19.46 -0.11
N MET A 48 2.28 -18.13 -0.13
CA MET A 48 2.18 -17.35 1.09
C MET A 48 0.73 -17.06 1.45
N GLY A 49 -0.19 -17.55 0.65
CA GLY A 49 -1.60 -17.34 0.94
C GLY A 49 -2.14 -16.00 0.49
N THR A 50 -1.47 -15.36 -0.46
CA THR A 50 -1.92 -14.05 -0.90
C THR A 50 -1.79 -13.95 -2.41
N SER A 51 -1.94 -12.76 -2.97
CA SER A 51 -1.81 -12.52 -4.39
C SER A 51 -1.23 -11.13 -4.58
N TYR A 52 -0.78 -10.85 -5.79
CA TYR A 52 -0.22 -9.53 -6.07
C TYR A 52 -1.29 -8.47 -5.83
N ARG A 53 -2.52 -8.76 -6.27
CA ARG A 53 -3.59 -7.83 -6.10
C ARG A 53 -3.84 -7.52 -4.64
N ALA A 54 -3.86 -8.53 -3.79
CA ALA A 54 -4.08 -8.33 -2.36
C ALA A 54 -2.93 -7.53 -1.75
N MET A 55 -1.70 -7.83 -2.12
CA MET A 55 -0.58 -7.10 -1.58
C MET A 55 -0.55 -5.66 -2.04
N LEU A 56 -0.91 -5.42 -3.29
CA LEU A 56 -0.97 -4.07 -3.81
C LEU A 56 -2.02 -3.26 -3.06
N ALA A 57 -3.17 -3.86 -2.81
CA ALA A 57 -4.23 -3.17 -2.07
C ALA A 57 -3.76 -2.82 -0.67
N GLU A 58 -3.06 -3.75 -0.04
CA GLU A 58 -2.54 -3.52 1.29
C GLU A 58 -1.52 -2.38 1.30
N VAL A 59 -0.62 -2.37 0.34
CA VAL A 59 0.40 -1.33 0.25
C VAL A 59 -0.26 0.02 -0.02
N ARG A 60 -1.23 0.05 -0.92
CA ARG A 60 -1.93 1.30 -1.22
C ARG A 60 -2.62 1.85 0.02
N LEU A 61 -3.25 0.97 0.78
CA LEU A 61 -3.95 1.41 1.97
C LEU A 61 -2.97 1.96 3.02
N ASN A 62 -1.86 1.27 3.22
CA ASN A 62 -0.87 1.73 4.17
C ASN A 62 -0.28 3.07 3.75
N MET A 63 -0.01 3.24 2.47
CA MET A 63 0.51 4.51 1.98
C MET A 63 -0.52 5.61 2.10
N ALA A 64 -1.79 5.27 1.87
CA ALA A 64 -2.86 6.24 2.02
C ALA A 64 -2.92 6.74 3.44
N CYS A 65 -2.83 5.83 4.41
CA CYS A 65 -2.85 6.22 5.81
C CYS A 65 -1.69 7.14 6.15
N GLN A 66 -0.51 6.83 5.64
CA GLN A 66 0.64 7.66 5.88
C GLN A 66 0.50 9.03 5.26
N LEU A 67 0.06 9.09 4.02
CA LEU A 67 -0.10 10.37 3.34
C LEU A 67 -1.16 11.22 3.99
N LEU A 68 -2.24 10.60 4.45
CA LEU A 68 -3.29 11.36 5.11
C LEU A 68 -2.80 11.90 6.46
N ALA A 69 -2.01 11.13 7.16
CA ALA A 69 -1.53 11.54 8.47
C ALA A 69 -0.37 12.50 8.44
N ASP A 70 0.53 12.29 7.48
CA ASP A 70 1.77 13.05 7.45
C ASP A 70 1.88 14.17 6.43
N SER A 71 0.90 14.38 5.63
CA SER A 71 0.99 15.44 4.64
C SER A 71 -0.34 16.14 4.52
N SER A 72 -0.33 17.30 3.90
CA SER A 72 -1.56 18.03 3.70
C SER A 72 -2.00 17.92 2.24
N LYS A 73 -1.52 16.94 1.52
CA LYS A 73 -1.92 16.77 0.13
C LYS A 73 -3.40 16.61 -0.01
N PRO A 74 -3.98 17.19 -1.04
CA PRO A 74 -5.41 17.03 -1.29
C PRO A 74 -5.71 15.57 -1.60
N LEU A 75 -6.91 15.14 -1.33
CA LEU A 75 -7.29 13.76 -1.59
C LEU A 75 -7.12 13.37 -3.06
N SER A 76 -7.36 14.30 -3.96
CA SER A 76 -7.22 14.00 -5.37
C SER A 76 -5.77 13.66 -5.73
N ASP A 77 -4.83 14.34 -5.09
CA ASP A 77 -3.41 14.08 -5.34
C ASP A 77 -3.01 12.73 -4.76
N ILE A 78 -3.52 12.41 -3.59
CA ILE A 78 -3.24 11.12 -2.97
C ILE A 78 -3.80 10.00 -3.82
N ALA A 79 -5.03 10.19 -4.29
CA ALA A 79 -5.68 9.18 -5.12
C ALA A 79 -4.87 8.93 -6.39
N LYS A 80 -4.43 10.01 -7.01
CA LYS A 80 -3.67 9.89 -8.22
C LYS A 80 -2.33 9.20 -7.98
N PHE A 81 -1.65 9.58 -6.93
CA PHE A 81 -0.37 8.99 -6.61
C PHE A 81 -0.52 7.49 -6.38
N LEU A 82 -1.61 7.07 -5.77
CA LEU A 82 -1.81 5.66 -5.47
C LEU A 82 -2.39 4.86 -6.63
N GLY A 83 -2.69 5.52 -7.73
CA GLY A 83 -3.18 4.81 -8.90
C GLY A 83 -4.68 4.68 -9.01
N TYR A 84 -5.43 5.47 -8.23
CA TYR A 84 -6.89 5.43 -8.36
C TYR A 84 -7.31 6.39 -9.45
N SER A 85 -8.42 6.11 -10.08
CA SER A 85 -8.88 6.96 -11.18
C SER A 85 -9.45 8.28 -10.70
N SER A 86 -9.88 8.37 -9.49
CA SER A 86 -10.44 9.62 -8.97
C SER A 86 -10.42 9.64 -7.46
N ALA A 87 -10.61 10.81 -6.89
CA ALA A 87 -10.69 10.95 -5.45
C ALA A 87 -11.90 10.19 -4.91
N SER A 88 -12.99 10.15 -5.69
CA SER A 88 -14.17 9.43 -5.27
C SER A 88 -13.92 7.93 -5.16
N SER A 89 -13.21 7.40 -6.13
CA SER A 89 -12.88 5.99 -6.14
C SER A 89 -12.01 5.66 -4.92
N PHE A 90 -11.03 6.50 -4.66
CA PHE A 90 -10.15 6.34 -3.52
C PHE A 90 -10.96 6.40 -2.22
N SER A 91 -11.82 7.39 -2.09
CA SER A 91 -12.61 7.56 -0.86
C SER A 91 -13.51 6.37 -0.59
N ARG A 92 -14.13 5.85 -1.63
CA ARG A 92 -15.00 4.70 -1.46
C ARG A 92 -14.24 3.48 -0.97
N THR A 93 -13.09 3.22 -1.59
CA THR A 93 -12.29 2.08 -1.22
C THR A 93 -11.74 2.23 0.19
N PHE A 94 -11.23 3.42 0.51
CA PHE A 94 -10.68 3.68 1.82
C PHE A 94 -11.76 3.50 2.89
N SER A 95 -12.94 4.07 2.66
CA SER A 95 -14.02 3.99 3.63
C SER A 95 -14.49 2.57 3.85
N ARG A 96 -14.49 1.78 2.78
CA ARG A 96 -14.91 0.41 2.91
C ARG A 96 -13.91 -0.39 3.73
N LEU A 97 -12.64 -0.15 3.53
CA LEU A 97 -11.61 -0.91 4.22
C LEU A 97 -11.34 -0.42 5.64
N MET A 98 -11.34 0.88 5.82
CA MET A 98 -11.00 1.45 7.12
C MET A 98 -12.20 1.78 7.98
N LYS A 99 -13.39 1.72 7.42
CA LYS A 99 -14.63 2.05 8.10
C LYS A 99 -14.68 3.50 8.55
N VAL A 100 -13.94 4.37 7.87
CA VAL A 100 -13.97 5.78 8.17
C VAL A 100 -13.52 6.50 6.93
N GLN A 101 -14.01 7.69 6.68
CA GLN A 101 -13.66 8.42 5.48
C GLN A 101 -12.27 9.04 5.58
N PRO A 102 -11.60 9.24 4.46
CA PRO A 102 -10.24 9.77 4.48
C PRO A 102 -10.11 11.10 5.21
N VAL A 103 -11.06 11.99 5.02
CA VAL A 103 -11.02 13.29 5.67
C VAL A 103 -11.10 13.15 7.18
N VAL A 104 -11.97 12.25 7.64
CA VAL A 104 -12.14 12.01 9.06
C VAL A 104 -10.89 11.36 9.62
N TYR A 105 -10.33 10.43 8.89
CA TYR A 105 -9.12 9.74 9.33
C TYR A 105 -7.99 10.76 9.50
N ARG A 106 -7.83 11.65 8.53
CA ARG A 106 -6.80 12.70 8.61
C ARG A 106 -6.97 13.55 9.85
N ARG A 107 -8.22 13.94 10.11
CA ARG A 107 -8.49 14.77 11.24
C ARG A 107 -8.17 14.06 12.54
N GLN A 108 -8.51 12.79 12.64
CA GLN A 108 -8.23 12.00 13.82
C GLN A 108 -6.72 11.84 14.04
N GLN A 109 -5.96 11.66 12.96
CA GLN A 109 -4.54 11.51 13.09
C GLN A 109 -3.88 12.81 13.54
N LEU A 110 -4.34 13.92 13.06
CA LEU A 110 -3.78 15.20 13.46
C LEU A 110 -4.08 15.45 14.94
N ALA A 111 -5.26 15.10 15.38
CA ALA A 111 -5.63 15.27 16.76
C ALA A 111 -4.78 14.37 17.63
N GLY A 112 -4.54 13.16 17.15
CA GLY A 112 -3.72 12.23 17.89
C GLY A 112 -2.28 12.69 18.03
N LYS A 113 -1.77 13.33 16.99
CA LYS A 113 -0.42 13.79 17.05
C LYS A 113 -0.27 14.86 18.08
N HIS A 114 -1.31 15.63 18.27
CA HIS A 114 -1.18 16.65 19.21
C HIS A 114 -1.26 16.05 20.57
N ARG A 115 -1.90 14.96 20.74
CA ARG A 115 -2.11 14.41 21.97
C ARG A 115 -0.96 13.65 22.48
N GLN A 116 -0.29 12.97 21.79
CA GLN A 116 0.73 12.25 22.24
C GLN A 116 1.63 11.66 21.37
N ALA A 117 2.62 11.17 21.72
CA ALA A 117 3.56 10.60 20.90
C ALA A 117 3.09 9.45 20.27
N PRO A 118 3.47 9.23 19.29
CA PRO A 118 2.94 8.26 18.52
C PRO A 118 3.49 7.07 18.63
N HIS A 119 3.50 6.35 18.53
CA HIS A 119 3.99 5.22 18.60
C HIS A 119 3.77 4.67 17.43
N ARG A 120 4.10 3.90 17.10
CA ARG A 120 4.03 3.33 15.97
C ARG A 120 2.89 2.96 15.63
N ARG A 121 2.53 2.81 14.82
CA ARG A 121 1.45 2.48 14.47
C ARG A 121 1.33 1.54 13.71
N ARG A 122 0.62 0.80 13.66
CA ARG A 122 0.44 -0.10 12.87
C ARG A 122 -0.16 0.24 11.76
N PRO A 123 0.04 -0.36 10.88
CA PRO A 123 -0.44 -0.11 9.63
C PRO A 123 -1.83 -0.19 9.76
N CYS A 124 -2.51 0.26 9.13
CA CYS A 124 -3.84 0.26 9.15
C CYS A 124 -4.42 -0.99 9.56
N ALA A 125 -5.56 -0.94 9.91
CA ALA A 125 -6.22 -2.03 10.34
C ALA A 125 -6.42 -3.15 9.51
N ILE A 126 -5.89 -3.21 8.44
CA ILE A 126 -6.12 -4.24 7.58
C ILE A 126 -5.71 -5.45 8.18
N ASP A 127 -4.91 -5.45 9.11
CA ASP A 127 -4.46 -6.65 9.55
C ASP A 127 -5.41 -7.17 10.49
N SER A 128 -6.39 -6.59 10.74
CA SER A 128 -7.25 -7.13 11.70
C SER A 128 -8.15 -8.09 11.24
#